data_c5666b7e69f0b2b185aaeb3054ad6d0f
#
_entry.id   c5666b7e69f0b2b185aaeb3054ad6d0f
#
_cell.length_a   1.000
_cell.length_b   1.000
_cell.length_c   1.000
_cell.angle_alpha   90.00
_cell.angle_beta   90.00
_cell.angle_gamma   90.00
#
_symmetry.space_group_name_H-M   'P 1'
#
loop_
_entity.id
_entity.type
_entity.pdbx_description
1 polymer ?
#
loop_
_entity_poly.entity_id
_entity_poly.type
_entity_poly.pdbx_seq_one_letter_code
_entity_poly.pdbx_strand_id
1 'polypeptide(L)'
;MSSKKQQTFNRSDIEQALSQKFPNLSKLQITLAVDTIIESIVEAVALDDKVEIRGFGTFSKKYIRPRKFKNPKTKEVSYLGETATMHFKPSKSLIEK
;
A
#
# COMPACT_ATOMS: atom_id res chain seq x y z
N MET A 1 2.89 8.47 30.70
CA MET A 1 3.26 8.27 30.13
C MET A 1 3.27 8.47 29.12
N SER A 2 3.77 8.47 28.68
CA SER A 2 3.75 8.85 27.52
C SER A 2 3.14 8.01 26.63
N SER A 3 2.27 8.39 25.93
CA SER A 3 1.72 7.57 24.95
C SER A 3 2.75 7.33 23.91
N LYS A 4 2.81 6.15 23.42
CA LYS A 4 3.60 5.84 22.36
C LYS A 4 3.10 6.51 21.16
N LYS A 5 3.86 7.37 20.54
CA LYS A 5 3.51 7.87 19.26
C LYS A 5 3.67 6.79 18.27
N GLN A 6 2.67 6.60 17.46
CA GLN A 6 2.77 5.67 16.38
C GLN A 6 3.73 6.19 15.34
N GLN A 7 4.77 5.44 15.06
CA GLN A 7 5.74 5.85 14.06
C GLN A 7 5.32 5.36 12.69
N THR A 8 5.43 6.25 11.73
CA THR A 8 5.14 5.89 10.34
C THR A 8 6.46 5.70 9.61
N PHE A 9 6.66 4.50 9.10
CA PHE A 9 7.83 4.20 8.30
C PHE A 9 7.50 4.56 6.87
N ASN A 10 8.00 5.68 6.41
CA ASN A 10 7.59 6.18 5.12
C ASN A 10 8.61 5.85 4.05
N ARG A 11 8.34 6.36 2.84
CA ARG A 11 9.15 6.02 1.69
C ARG A 11 10.60 6.44 1.82
N SER A 12 10.87 7.59 2.39
CA SER A 12 12.25 8.02 2.54
C SER A 12 13.00 7.13 3.54
N ASP A 13 12.30 6.55 4.50
CA ASP A 13 12.93 5.61 5.41
C ASP A 13 13.36 4.34 4.69
N ILE A 14 12.54 3.90 3.75
CA ILE A 14 12.89 2.74 2.93
C ILE A 14 14.11 3.03 2.09
N GLU A 15 14.14 4.21 1.48
CA GLU A 15 15.27 4.60 0.64
C GLU A 15 16.55 4.70 1.45
N GLN A 16 16.45 5.20 2.66
CA GLN A 16 17.61 5.30 3.53
C GLN A 16 18.13 3.92 3.92
N ALA A 17 17.23 3.00 4.23
CA ALA A 17 17.65 1.65 4.57
C ALA A 17 18.35 0.97 3.39
N LEU A 18 17.82 1.18 2.19
CA LEU A 18 18.45 0.64 1.00
C LEU A 18 19.82 1.24 0.75
N SER A 19 19.95 2.53 1.01
CA SER A 19 21.22 3.22 0.83
C SER A 19 22.28 2.62 1.74
N GLN A 20 21.92 2.25 2.94
CA GLN A 20 22.86 1.65 3.87
C GLN A 20 23.30 0.25 3.44
N LYS A 21 22.38 -0.50 2.85
CA LYS A 21 22.70 -1.84 2.40
C LYS A 21 23.40 -1.88 1.06
N PHE A 22 23.16 -0.88 0.24
CA PHE A 22 23.73 -0.83 -1.10
C PHE A 22 24.44 0.50 -1.30
N PRO A 23 25.58 0.68 -0.64
CA PRO A 23 26.25 2.01 -0.67
C PRO A 23 26.77 2.39 -2.04
N ASN A 24 26.84 1.44 -2.97
CA ASN A 24 27.32 1.73 -4.33
C ASN A 24 26.24 2.37 -5.20
N LEU A 25 24.99 2.36 -4.75
CA LEU A 25 23.91 2.93 -5.54
C LEU A 25 23.75 4.41 -5.20
N SER A 26 23.52 5.21 -6.22
CA SER A 26 23.26 6.62 -6.02
C SER A 26 21.86 6.82 -5.45
N LYS A 27 21.63 7.99 -4.89
CA LYS A 27 20.30 8.30 -4.37
C LYS A 27 19.24 8.22 -5.44
N LEU A 28 19.55 8.67 -6.65
CA LEU A 28 18.63 8.61 -7.76
C LEU A 28 18.32 7.16 -8.13
N GLN A 29 19.33 6.30 -8.16
CA GLN A 29 19.09 4.89 -8.46
C GLN A 29 18.19 4.24 -7.44
N ILE A 30 18.38 4.57 -6.17
CA ILE A 30 17.56 4.01 -5.10
C ILE A 30 16.13 4.49 -5.23
N THR A 31 15.91 5.78 -5.48
CA THR A 31 14.58 6.32 -5.65
C THR A 31 13.87 5.66 -6.82
N LEU A 32 14.55 5.47 -7.94
CA LEU A 32 13.95 4.83 -9.10
C LEU A 32 13.60 3.37 -8.82
N ALA A 33 14.45 2.68 -8.06
CA ALA A 33 14.17 1.28 -7.72
C ALA A 33 12.92 1.17 -6.87
N VAL A 34 12.77 2.03 -5.86
CA VAL A 34 11.59 2.02 -5.02
C VAL A 34 10.35 2.36 -5.82
N ASP A 35 10.43 3.38 -6.68
CA ASP A 35 9.32 3.75 -7.56
C ASP A 35 8.89 2.57 -8.42
N THR A 36 9.84 1.89 -9.03
CA THR A 36 9.53 0.80 -9.93
C THR A 36 8.82 -0.33 -9.20
N ILE A 37 9.28 -0.65 -8.00
CA ILE A 37 8.65 -1.72 -7.23
C ILE A 37 7.21 -1.36 -6.89
N ILE A 38 7.00 -0.16 -6.38
CA ILE A 38 5.66 0.26 -5.97
C ILE A 38 4.73 0.32 -7.18
N GLU A 39 5.19 0.91 -8.28
CA GLU A 39 4.36 1.04 -9.47
C GLU A 39 4.01 -0.31 -10.06
N SER A 40 4.95 -1.25 -10.03
CA SER A 40 4.68 -2.58 -10.56
C SER A 40 3.58 -3.28 -9.77
N ILE A 41 3.59 -3.13 -8.45
CA ILE A 41 2.56 -3.74 -7.62
C ILE A 41 1.21 -3.09 -7.91
N VAL A 42 1.18 -1.76 -7.97
CA VAL A 42 -0.07 -1.03 -8.22
C VAL A 42 -0.66 -1.41 -9.58
N GLU A 43 0.17 -1.47 -10.60
CA GLU A 43 -0.31 -1.81 -11.94
C GLU A 43 -0.84 -3.23 -12.01
N ALA A 44 -0.16 -4.17 -11.37
CA ALA A 44 -0.60 -5.56 -11.41
C ALA A 44 -1.95 -5.70 -10.70
N VAL A 45 -2.11 -5.03 -9.55
CA VAL A 45 -3.37 -5.11 -8.83
C VAL A 45 -4.49 -4.40 -9.61
N ALA A 46 -4.16 -3.29 -10.28
CA ALA A 46 -5.17 -2.56 -11.06
C ALA A 46 -5.74 -3.40 -12.18
N LEU A 47 -4.96 -4.34 -12.70
CA LEU A 47 -5.42 -5.22 -13.78
C LEU A 47 -6.08 -6.48 -13.26
N ASP A 48 -6.51 -6.47 -12.01
CA ASP A 48 -7.16 -7.60 -11.35
C ASP A 48 -6.20 -8.75 -11.06
N ASP A 49 -4.93 -8.50 -11.18
CA ASP A 49 -3.97 -9.53 -10.84
C ASP A 49 -3.75 -9.55 -9.35
N LYS A 50 -3.30 -10.70 -8.89
CA LYS A 50 -2.92 -10.88 -7.53
C LYS A 50 -1.40 -10.90 -7.48
N VAL A 51 -0.83 -10.12 -6.58
CA VAL A 51 0.62 -10.09 -6.44
C VAL A 51 0.99 -10.77 -5.14
N GLU A 52 1.62 -11.91 -5.24
CA GLU A 52 2.03 -12.66 -4.05
C GLU A 52 3.54 -12.58 -3.89
N ILE A 53 3.98 -12.11 -2.74
CA ILE A 53 5.40 -12.07 -2.41
C ILE A 53 5.65 -13.07 -1.31
N ARG A 54 6.32 -14.15 -1.67
CA ARG A 54 6.53 -15.25 -0.75
C ARG A 54 7.20 -14.77 0.54
N GLY A 55 6.65 -15.14 1.67
CA GLY A 55 7.19 -14.76 2.97
C GLY A 55 6.78 -13.38 3.43
N PHE A 56 6.09 -12.62 2.59
CA PHE A 56 5.68 -11.26 2.93
C PHE A 56 4.17 -11.13 2.96
N GLY A 57 3.50 -11.41 1.86
CA GLY A 57 2.06 -11.31 1.81
C GLY A 57 1.54 -11.24 0.40
N THR A 58 0.25 -10.99 0.30
CA THR A 58 -0.44 -10.95 -0.97
C THR A 58 -1.20 -9.66 -1.11
N PHE A 59 -1.00 -8.98 -2.23
CA PHE A 59 -1.79 -7.79 -2.59
C PHE A 59 -2.84 -8.21 -3.58
N SER A 60 -4.07 -7.74 -3.39
CA SER A 60 -5.15 -8.08 -4.32
C SER A 60 -6.13 -6.92 -4.37
N LYS A 61 -6.99 -6.95 -5.38
CA LYS A 61 -8.00 -5.93 -5.54
C LYS A 61 -9.25 -6.36 -4.79
N LYS A 62 -9.80 -5.44 -4.02
CA LYS A 62 -11.03 -5.70 -3.30
C LYS A 62 -12.08 -4.71 -3.76
N TYR A 63 -13.21 -5.22 -4.24
CA TYR A 63 -14.28 -4.37 -4.71
C TYR A 63 -15.18 -3.97 -3.56
N ILE A 64 -15.64 -2.72 -3.61
CA ILE A 64 -16.53 -2.19 -2.61
C ILE A 64 -17.88 -2.00 -3.26
N ARG A 65 -18.92 -2.50 -2.59
CA ARG A 65 -20.28 -2.43 -3.14
C ARG A 65 -20.76 -1.01 -3.30
N PRO A 66 -21.53 -0.75 -4.35
CA PRO A 66 -22.19 0.55 -4.46
C PRO A 66 -23.15 0.76 -3.30
N ARG A 67 -23.30 1.99 -2.89
CA ARG A 67 -24.21 2.29 -1.81
C ARG A 67 -24.67 3.72 -1.91
N LYS A 68 -25.84 3.99 -1.33
CA LYS A 68 -26.36 5.33 -1.19
C LYS A 68 -25.99 5.86 0.17
N PHE A 69 -25.79 7.15 0.24
CA PHE A 69 -25.63 7.79 1.52
C PHE A 69 -26.17 9.20 1.45
N LYS A 70 -26.56 9.72 2.62
CA LYS A 70 -27.18 11.02 2.71
C LYS A 70 -26.19 12.00 3.31
N ASN A 71 -26.01 13.12 2.64
CA ASN A 71 -25.12 14.15 3.16
C ASN A 71 -25.84 14.88 4.30
N PRO A 72 -25.29 14.84 5.52
CA PRO A 72 -26.02 15.46 6.64
C PRO A 72 -26.15 16.96 6.55
N LYS A 73 -25.29 17.62 5.79
CA LYS A 73 -25.38 19.08 5.65
C LYS A 73 -26.40 19.50 4.63
N THR A 74 -26.39 18.89 3.45
CA THR A 74 -27.28 19.29 2.37
C THR A 74 -28.52 18.45 2.30
N LYS A 75 -28.51 17.32 2.98
CA LYS A 75 -29.60 16.32 2.95
C LYS A 75 -29.81 15.74 1.57
N GLU A 76 -28.84 15.91 0.70
CA GLU A 76 -28.91 15.28 -0.60
C GLU A 76 -28.48 13.83 -0.50
N VAL A 77 -29.11 13.00 -1.30
CA VAL A 77 -28.75 11.60 -1.36
C VAL A 77 -27.69 11.44 -2.43
N SER A 78 -26.56 10.91 -2.04
CA SER A 78 -25.49 10.63 -2.98
C SER A 78 -25.40 9.13 -3.20
N TYR A 79 -24.89 8.76 -4.36
CA TYR A 79 -24.76 7.38 -4.71
C TYR A 79 -23.28 7.08 -4.97
N LEU A 80 -22.70 6.19 -4.17
CA LEU A 80 -21.33 5.77 -4.36
C LEU A 80 -21.35 4.52 -5.22
N GLY A 81 -20.84 4.62 -6.44
CA GLY A 81 -20.78 3.50 -7.34
C GLY A 81 -19.78 2.46 -6.91
N GLU A 82 -19.65 1.43 -7.72
CA GLU A 82 -18.68 0.39 -7.43
C GLU A 82 -17.27 0.95 -7.48
N THR A 83 -16.52 0.73 -6.43
CA THR A 83 -15.13 1.16 -6.37
C THR A 83 -14.27 -0.02 -5.98
N ALA A 84 -12.97 0.19 -6.00
CA ALA A 84 -12.04 -0.86 -5.65
C ALA A 84 -10.91 -0.28 -4.81
N THR A 85 -10.41 -1.09 -3.93
CA THR A 85 -9.28 -0.71 -3.11
C THR A 85 -8.30 -1.88 -3.07
N MET A 86 -7.07 -1.59 -2.69
CA MET A 86 -6.06 -2.64 -2.57
C MET A 86 -6.15 -3.27 -1.20
N HIS A 87 -6.18 -4.59 -1.20
CA HIS A 87 -6.21 -5.36 0.04
C HIS A 87 -4.89 -6.08 0.20
N PHE A 88 -4.32 -6.01 1.38
CA PHE A 88 -3.08 -6.71 1.67
C PHE A 88 -3.31 -7.74 2.76
N LYS A 89 -2.94 -8.98 2.46
CA LYS A 89 -3.01 -10.05 3.44
C LYS A 89 -1.58 -10.48 3.77
N PRO A 90 -1.11 -10.24 5.00
CA PRO A 90 0.26 -10.61 5.34
C PRO A 90 0.41 -12.12 5.38
N SER A 91 1.61 -12.58 5.05
CA SER A 91 1.85 -14.00 5.11
C SER A 91 2.04 -14.40 6.57
N LYS A 92 1.75 -15.66 6.82
CA LYS A 92 1.86 -16.17 8.17
C LYS A 92 3.29 -16.06 8.71
N SER A 93 4.27 -16.33 7.86
CA SER A 93 5.65 -16.25 8.31
C SER A 93 6.08 -14.82 8.61
N LEU A 94 5.43 -13.83 8.01
CA LEU A 94 5.73 -12.44 8.33
C LEU A 94 5.28 -12.09 9.74
N ILE A 95 4.14 -12.59 10.14
CA ILE A 95 3.55 -12.26 11.43
C ILE A 95 4.18 -13.04 12.56
N GLU A 96 4.51 -14.28 12.30
CA GLU A 96 5.01 -15.18 13.34
C GLU A 96 6.50 -15.08 13.59
N LYS A 97 7.10 -14.08 13.09
CA LYS A 97 8.51 -13.93 13.20
C LYS A 97 9.00 -13.73 14.63
#